data_350b566c7346c61d528e950a78b73e50
#
_entry.id   350b566c7346c61d528e950a78b73e50
#
_cell.length_a   1.000
_cell.length_b   1.000
_cell.length_c   1.000
_cell.angle_alpha   90.00
_cell.angle_beta   90.00
_cell.angle_gamma   90.00
#
_symmetry.space_group_name_H-M   'P 1'
#
loop_
_entity.id
_entity.type
_entity.pdbx_description
1 polymer ?
#
loop_
_entity_poly.entity_id
_entity_poly.type
_entity_poly.pdbx_seq_one_letter_code
_entity_poly.pdbx_strand_id
1 'polypeptide(L)'
;ASDVYKRQGYGSGRFSFNVKGGRCEACEGEGLVKVEMNFLPDMYVPCDVCGGTRYNRETLEVEYKGRNIAEVLDLTVDEALEVFSAVPAVARKLRTLADVGLGYIKLGQSATTLSGGEAQRVKLAHELSKRGTGKTLYVLDEPTTGLHFHDVSMLLSVFKKLQDAGNTLLIIEHNLD
;
A
#
# COMPACT_ATOMS: atom_id res chain seq x y z
N ALA A 1 -7.19 -5.08 19.79
CA ALA A 1 -7.19 -6.22 18.85
C ALA A 1 -5.97 -7.13 19.05
N SER A 2 -4.75 -6.60 19.24
CA SER A 2 -3.54 -7.43 19.33
C SER A 2 -3.55 -8.44 20.51
N ASP A 3 -4.20 -8.14 21.61
CA ASP A 3 -4.15 -8.98 22.83
C ASP A 3 -5.12 -10.15 22.77
N VAL A 4 -6.25 -10.02 22.06
CA VAL A 4 -7.21 -11.11 21.89
C VAL A 4 -6.62 -12.18 20.97
N TYR A 5 -5.94 -11.77 19.89
CA TYR A 5 -5.35 -12.72 18.94
C TYR A 5 -4.05 -13.35 19.44
N LYS A 6 -3.28 -12.64 20.26
CA LYS A 6 -2.13 -13.22 20.97
C LYS A 6 -2.56 -14.34 21.94
N ARG A 7 -3.73 -14.22 22.59
CA ARG A 7 -4.30 -15.26 23.43
C ARG A 7 -4.71 -16.51 22.64
N GLN A 8 -5.01 -16.38 21.35
CA GLN A 8 -5.30 -17.50 20.44
C GLN A 8 -4.04 -18.08 19.79
N GLY A 9 -2.84 -17.61 20.16
CA GLY A 9 -1.58 -18.09 19.62
C GLY A 9 -1.22 -17.53 18.22
N TYR A 10 -1.96 -16.52 17.73
CA TYR A 10 -1.70 -15.94 16.42
C TYR A 10 -0.65 -14.82 16.51
N GLY A 11 0.51 -15.03 15.89
CA GLY A 11 1.52 -13.98 15.69
C GLY A 11 1.16 -13.02 14.57
N SER A 12 1.78 -11.83 14.56
CA SER A 12 1.58 -10.83 13.51
C SER A 12 1.90 -11.34 12.09
N GLY A 13 2.83 -12.29 11.97
CA GLY A 13 3.22 -12.91 10.69
C GLY A 13 2.09 -13.67 10.01
N ARG A 14 1.06 -14.14 10.78
CA ARG A 14 -0.09 -14.83 10.21
C ARG A 14 -0.88 -13.97 9.22
N PHE A 15 -0.90 -12.66 9.43
CA PHE A 15 -1.60 -11.70 8.59
C PHE A 15 -0.73 -11.13 7.45
N SER A 16 0.46 -11.69 7.23
CA SER A 16 1.32 -11.35 6.12
C SER A 16 1.15 -12.39 5.00
N PHE A 17 0.78 -11.95 3.81
CA PHE A 17 0.70 -12.83 2.64
C PHE A 17 2.09 -13.27 2.12
N ASN A 18 3.17 -12.66 2.61
CA ASN A 18 4.56 -13.04 2.27
C ASN A 18 5.14 -14.12 3.18
N VAL A 19 4.43 -14.50 4.27
CA VAL A 19 4.95 -15.43 5.28
C VAL A 19 4.04 -16.64 5.37
N LYS A 20 4.63 -17.83 5.46
CA LYS A 20 3.90 -19.08 5.68
C LYS A 20 3.11 -19.06 7.00
N GLY A 21 1.99 -19.77 7.02
CA GLY A 21 1.17 -19.99 8.22
C GLY A 21 -0.21 -19.33 8.18
N GLY A 22 -0.38 -18.20 7.47
CA GLY A 22 -1.68 -17.56 7.32
C GLY A 22 -2.07 -17.33 5.86
N ARG A 23 -1.10 -17.34 4.95
CA ARG A 23 -1.33 -17.19 3.52
C ARG A 23 -1.91 -18.47 2.90
N CYS A 24 -2.51 -18.34 1.74
CA CYS A 24 -2.85 -19.49 0.90
C CYS A 24 -1.58 -20.09 0.33
N GLU A 25 -1.30 -21.36 0.63
CA GLU A 25 -0.07 -22.01 0.15
C GLU A 25 -0.18 -22.43 -1.32
N ALA A 26 -1.38 -22.55 -1.90
CA ALA A 26 -1.56 -22.90 -3.31
C ALA A 26 -1.09 -21.80 -4.27
N CYS A 27 -1.31 -20.52 -3.90
CA CYS A 27 -0.84 -19.35 -4.67
C CYS A 27 0.27 -18.58 -3.93
N GLU A 28 0.81 -19.12 -2.85
CA GLU A 28 1.85 -18.52 -2.03
C GLU A 28 1.54 -17.08 -1.55
N GLY A 29 0.25 -16.75 -1.42
CA GLY A 29 -0.21 -15.43 -1.02
C GLY A 29 -0.38 -14.42 -2.16
N GLU A 30 -0.14 -14.82 -3.41
CA GLU A 30 -0.33 -13.94 -4.58
C GLU A 30 -1.82 -13.68 -4.87
N GLY A 31 -2.72 -14.60 -4.50
CA GLY A 31 -4.14 -14.55 -4.83
C GLY A 31 -4.43 -14.92 -6.28
N LEU A 32 -3.41 -14.97 -7.12
CA LEU A 32 -3.47 -15.28 -8.54
C LEU A 32 -2.58 -16.48 -8.84
N VAL A 33 -2.92 -17.22 -9.87
CA VAL A 33 -2.11 -18.30 -10.44
C VAL A 33 -1.79 -17.95 -11.88
N LYS A 34 -0.51 -18.06 -12.22
CA LYS A 34 -0.03 -17.85 -13.57
C LYS A 34 -0.39 -19.07 -14.44
N VAL A 35 -1.09 -18.83 -15.54
CA VAL A 35 -1.35 -19.82 -16.58
C VAL A 35 -0.45 -19.51 -17.76
N GLU A 36 0.52 -20.39 -18.01
CA GLU A 36 1.43 -20.26 -19.14
C GLU A 36 0.70 -20.70 -20.43
N MET A 37 0.69 -19.84 -21.41
CA MET A 37 0.11 -20.12 -22.72
C MET A 37 1.20 -20.16 -23.76
N ASN A 38 1.36 -21.32 -24.44
CA ASN A 38 2.27 -21.43 -25.57
C ASN A 38 1.81 -20.45 -26.67
N PHE A 39 2.66 -19.50 -27.07
CA PHE A 39 2.45 -18.48 -28.10
C PHE A 39 1.60 -17.25 -27.73
N LEU A 40 1.03 -17.16 -26.52
CA LEU A 40 0.29 -16.00 -26.04
C LEU A 40 0.95 -15.47 -24.74
N PRO A 41 0.71 -14.18 -24.40
CA PRO A 41 1.15 -13.66 -23.09
C PRO A 41 0.55 -14.50 -21.95
N ASP A 42 1.34 -14.70 -20.90
CA ASP A 42 0.90 -15.37 -19.68
C ASP A 42 -0.37 -14.71 -19.11
N MET A 43 -1.32 -15.53 -18.70
CA MET A 43 -2.56 -15.07 -18.09
C MET A 43 -2.55 -15.34 -16.60
N TYR A 44 -3.02 -14.37 -15.81
CA TYR A 44 -3.17 -14.50 -14.36
C TYR A 44 -4.64 -14.67 -14.02
N VAL A 45 -4.98 -15.78 -13.38
CA VAL A 45 -6.35 -16.10 -12.95
C VAL A 45 -6.44 -16.15 -11.44
N PRO A 46 -7.59 -15.83 -10.82
CA PRO A 46 -7.77 -15.99 -9.38
C PRO A 46 -7.46 -17.44 -8.95
N CYS A 47 -6.80 -17.59 -7.82
CA CYS A 47 -6.48 -18.89 -7.25
C CYS A 47 -7.76 -19.61 -6.84
N ASP A 48 -8.00 -20.82 -7.35
CA ASP A 48 -9.20 -21.61 -7.08
C ASP A 48 -9.35 -22.00 -5.60
N VAL A 49 -8.22 -22.10 -4.86
CA VAL A 49 -8.22 -22.50 -3.46
C VAL A 49 -8.65 -21.36 -2.53
N CYS A 50 -8.16 -20.13 -2.78
CA CYS A 50 -8.50 -18.99 -1.93
C CYS A 50 -9.46 -17.99 -2.61
N GLY A 51 -9.86 -18.20 -3.84
CA GLY A 51 -10.73 -17.27 -4.57
C GLY A 51 -10.15 -15.86 -4.73
N GLY A 52 -8.82 -15.72 -4.74
CA GLY A 52 -8.14 -14.42 -4.84
C GLY A 52 -7.87 -13.74 -3.48
N THR A 53 -8.36 -14.28 -2.36
CA THR A 53 -8.23 -13.63 -1.03
C THR A 53 -6.83 -13.65 -0.43
N ARG A 54 -5.90 -14.44 -0.98
CA ARG A 54 -4.49 -14.59 -0.56
C ARG A 54 -4.25 -15.35 0.74
N TYR A 55 -5.29 -15.58 1.55
CA TYR A 55 -5.17 -16.19 2.88
C TYR A 55 -5.89 -17.53 2.97
N ASN A 56 -5.50 -18.32 3.96
CA ASN A 56 -6.22 -19.54 4.30
C ASN A 56 -7.50 -19.19 5.10
N ARG A 57 -8.44 -20.14 5.13
CA ARG A 57 -9.75 -19.96 5.77
C ARG A 57 -9.65 -19.54 7.24
N GLU A 58 -8.76 -20.17 8.01
CA GLU A 58 -8.60 -19.87 9.43
C GLU A 58 -8.14 -18.42 9.69
N THR A 59 -7.31 -17.86 8.81
CA THR A 59 -6.89 -16.46 8.92
C THR A 59 -8.03 -15.50 8.57
N LEU A 60 -8.90 -15.88 7.63
CA LEU A 60 -10.08 -15.09 7.26
C LEU A 60 -11.20 -15.10 8.33
N GLU A 61 -11.19 -16.06 9.25
CA GLU A 61 -12.13 -16.07 10.39
C GLU A 61 -11.81 -14.98 11.43
N VAL A 62 -10.62 -14.37 11.34
CA VAL A 62 -10.20 -13.29 12.25
C VAL A 62 -10.66 -11.95 11.72
N GLU A 63 -11.50 -11.27 12.48
CA GLU A 63 -12.08 -9.98 12.08
C GLU A 63 -11.62 -8.83 12.98
N TYR A 64 -11.49 -7.66 12.39
CA TYR A 64 -11.36 -6.38 13.08
C TYR A 64 -12.46 -5.43 12.59
N LYS A 65 -13.33 -4.99 13.51
CA LYS A 65 -14.52 -4.19 13.20
C LYS A 65 -15.40 -4.81 12.09
N GLY A 66 -15.59 -6.14 12.14
CA GLY A 66 -16.42 -6.88 11.18
C GLY A 66 -15.79 -7.05 9.80
N ARG A 67 -14.47 -6.88 9.67
CA ARG A 67 -13.73 -7.08 8.43
C ARG A 67 -12.56 -8.03 8.65
N ASN A 68 -12.41 -9.01 7.78
CA ASN A 68 -11.23 -9.88 7.75
C ASN A 68 -10.08 -9.21 6.99
N ILE A 69 -8.90 -9.84 7.01
CA ILE A 69 -7.70 -9.25 6.42
C ILE A 69 -7.81 -9.08 4.89
N ALA A 70 -8.51 -9.94 4.17
CA ALA A 70 -8.70 -9.80 2.74
C ALA A 70 -9.57 -8.58 2.41
N GLU A 71 -10.66 -8.39 3.16
CA GLU A 71 -11.53 -7.21 3.04
C GLU A 71 -10.79 -5.92 3.43
N VAL A 72 -9.89 -5.98 4.42
CA VAL A 72 -9.03 -4.84 4.76
C VAL A 72 -8.06 -4.51 3.62
N LEU A 73 -7.49 -5.51 2.97
CA LEU A 73 -6.59 -5.28 1.83
C LEU A 73 -7.32 -4.76 0.58
N ASP A 74 -8.63 -4.99 0.48
CA ASP A 74 -9.47 -4.47 -0.62
C ASP A 74 -9.91 -3.01 -0.41
N LEU A 75 -9.75 -2.48 0.80
CA LEU A 75 -10.00 -1.06 1.07
C LEU A 75 -9.01 -0.17 0.34
N THR A 76 -9.49 0.98 -0.14
CA THR A 76 -8.63 2.09 -0.52
C THR A 76 -7.93 2.69 0.70
N VAL A 77 -6.88 3.47 0.48
CA VAL A 77 -6.18 4.18 1.56
C VAL A 77 -7.14 5.10 2.33
N ASP A 78 -8.03 5.80 1.62
CA ASP A 78 -9.01 6.71 2.24
C ASP A 78 -10.02 5.96 3.10
N GLU A 79 -10.61 4.87 2.60
CA GLU A 79 -11.51 4.02 3.38
C GLU A 79 -10.82 3.40 4.59
N ALA A 80 -9.56 2.97 4.43
CA ALA A 80 -8.76 2.43 5.52
C ALA A 80 -8.45 3.48 6.60
N LEU A 81 -8.28 4.76 6.24
CA LEU A 81 -8.12 5.85 7.21
C LEU A 81 -9.31 5.97 8.14
N GLU A 82 -10.53 5.82 7.63
CA GLU A 82 -11.75 5.83 8.45
C GLU A 82 -11.79 4.62 9.41
N VAL A 83 -11.53 3.43 8.87
CA VAL A 83 -11.56 2.18 9.66
C VAL A 83 -10.52 2.19 10.78
N PHE A 84 -9.29 2.65 10.47
CA PHE A 84 -8.15 2.63 11.39
C PHE A 84 -7.90 3.96 12.10
N SER A 85 -8.86 4.90 12.08
CA SER A 85 -8.74 6.21 12.74
C SER A 85 -8.34 6.12 14.22
N ALA A 86 -8.83 5.08 14.92
CA ALA A 86 -8.51 4.81 16.33
C ALA A 86 -7.15 4.12 16.55
N VAL A 87 -6.39 3.83 15.50
CA VAL A 87 -5.08 3.16 15.58
C VAL A 87 -3.99 4.11 15.05
N PRO A 88 -3.40 4.96 15.91
CA PRO A 88 -2.54 6.07 15.47
C PRO A 88 -1.34 5.65 14.62
N ALA A 89 -0.75 4.49 14.92
CA ALA A 89 0.40 3.98 14.18
C ALA A 89 0.07 3.63 12.72
N VAL A 90 -1.15 3.10 12.47
CA VAL A 90 -1.65 2.76 11.13
C VAL A 90 -2.15 4.02 10.44
N ALA A 91 -3.00 4.81 11.12
CA ALA A 91 -3.58 6.03 10.58
C ALA A 91 -2.51 7.02 10.10
N ARG A 92 -1.40 7.16 10.82
CA ARG A 92 -0.28 8.02 10.41
C ARG A 92 0.32 7.60 9.07
N LYS A 93 0.53 6.29 8.86
CA LYS A 93 1.10 5.77 7.59
C LYS A 93 0.13 5.93 6.44
N LEU A 94 -1.15 5.63 6.67
CA LEU A 94 -2.19 5.80 5.66
C LEU A 94 -2.35 7.28 5.27
N ARG A 95 -2.31 8.19 6.26
CA ARG A 95 -2.36 9.63 5.99
C ARG A 95 -1.19 10.09 5.12
N THR A 96 0.01 9.56 5.35
CA THR A 96 1.17 9.88 4.50
C THR A 96 0.95 9.44 3.05
N LEU A 97 0.29 8.29 2.83
CA LEU A 97 -0.09 7.84 1.48
C LEU A 97 -1.15 8.75 0.85
N ALA A 98 -2.18 9.13 1.60
CA ALA A 98 -3.20 10.06 1.14
C ALA A 98 -2.60 11.45 0.80
N ASP A 99 -1.70 11.96 1.65
CA ASP A 99 -1.02 13.25 1.47
C ASP A 99 -0.22 13.34 0.15
N VAL A 100 0.27 12.21 -0.38
CA VAL A 100 0.96 12.16 -1.68
C VAL A 100 0.01 11.83 -2.84
N GLY A 101 -1.30 11.94 -2.66
CA GLY A 101 -2.30 11.69 -3.71
C GLY A 101 -2.55 10.22 -4.02
N LEU A 102 -2.34 9.31 -3.07
CA LEU A 102 -2.55 7.87 -3.22
C LEU A 102 -3.77 7.37 -2.42
N GLY A 103 -4.73 8.25 -2.12
CA GLY A 103 -5.94 7.91 -1.37
C GLY A 103 -6.80 6.82 -2.02
N TYR A 104 -6.79 6.77 -3.34
CA TYR A 104 -7.61 5.86 -4.16
C TYR A 104 -7.03 4.45 -4.34
N ILE A 105 -5.73 4.23 -4.08
CA ILE A 105 -5.13 2.90 -4.25
C ILE A 105 -5.58 1.94 -3.15
N LYS A 106 -5.74 0.66 -3.51
CA LYS A 106 -6.08 -0.38 -2.55
C LYS A 106 -4.85 -0.79 -1.74
N LEU A 107 -5.05 -1.10 -0.45
CA LEU A 107 -3.96 -1.54 0.43
C LEU A 107 -3.27 -2.82 -0.05
N GLY A 108 -4.04 -3.72 -0.66
CA GLY A 108 -3.54 -4.98 -1.22
C GLY A 108 -3.14 -4.90 -2.69
N GLN A 109 -3.07 -3.71 -3.29
CA GLN A 109 -2.72 -3.57 -4.70
C GLN A 109 -1.30 -4.10 -4.97
N SER A 110 -1.15 -4.89 -6.03
CA SER A 110 0.16 -5.40 -6.43
C SER A 110 1.05 -4.27 -6.93
N ALA A 111 2.32 -4.29 -6.53
CA ALA A 111 3.30 -3.30 -7.00
C ALA A 111 3.47 -3.29 -8.53
N THR A 112 3.21 -4.42 -9.20
CA THR A 112 3.30 -4.55 -10.65
C THR A 112 2.15 -3.86 -11.40
N THR A 113 1.07 -3.50 -10.70
CA THR A 113 -0.08 -2.78 -11.27
C THR A 113 0.00 -1.28 -11.06
N LEU A 114 0.99 -0.80 -10.32
CA LEU A 114 1.22 0.63 -10.11
C LEU A 114 1.89 1.25 -11.33
N SER A 115 1.44 2.43 -11.72
CA SER A 115 2.14 3.27 -12.68
C SER A 115 3.50 3.73 -12.11
N GLY A 116 4.40 4.21 -12.97
CA GLY A 116 5.70 4.75 -12.54
C GLY A 116 5.55 5.88 -11.51
N GLY A 117 4.62 6.80 -11.75
CA GLY A 117 4.34 7.90 -10.82
C GLY A 117 3.77 7.43 -9.48
N GLU A 118 2.85 6.45 -9.48
CA GLU A 118 2.31 5.87 -8.25
C GLU A 118 3.40 5.17 -7.44
N ALA A 119 4.23 4.35 -8.09
CA ALA A 119 5.35 3.66 -7.42
C ALA A 119 6.35 4.67 -6.81
N GLN A 120 6.61 5.78 -7.48
CA GLN A 120 7.46 6.86 -6.97
C GLN A 120 6.83 7.53 -5.74
N ARG A 121 5.54 7.84 -5.78
CA ARG A 121 4.82 8.43 -4.64
C ARG A 121 4.73 7.48 -3.44
N VAL A 122 4.60 6.15 -3.65
CA VAL A 122 4.71 5.16 -2.56
C VAL A 122 6.08 5.23 -1.89
N LYS A 123 7.17 5.33 -2.67
CA LYS A 123 8.52 5.52 -2.12
C LYS A 123 8.62 6.83 -1.34
N LEU A 124 8.07 7.92 -1.88
CA LEU A 124 8.05 9.23 -1.22
C LEU A 124 7.29 9.16 0.11
N ALA A 125 6.10 8.55 0.15
CA ALA A 125 5.33 8.33 1.37
C ALA A 125 6.12 7.52 2.40
N HIS A 126 6.85 6.50 1.96
CA HIS A 126 7.72 5.72 2.83
C HIS A 126 8.82 6.58 3.46
N GLU A 127 9.49 7.43 2.68
CA GLU A 127 10.52 8.35 3.19
C GLU A 127 9.92 9.37 4.17
N LEU A 128 8.77 9.95 3.86
CA LEU A 128 8.04 10.87 4.74
C LEU A 128 7.63 10.24 6.07
N SER A 129 7.38 8.93 6.08
CA SER A 129 7.03 8.20 7.31
C SER A 129 8.21 8.00 8.26
N LYS A 130 9.45 8.16 7.76
CA LYS A 130 10.67 8.08 8.56
C LYS A 130 10.91 9.39 9.31
N ARG A 131 11.68 9.34 10.40
CA ARG A 131 12.19 10.56 11.03
C ARG A 131 13.28 11.14 10.13
N GLY A 132 13.00 12.26 9.49
CA GLY A 132 13.94 12.94 8.62
C GLY A 132 15.18 13.43 9.39
N THR A 133 16.36 13.32 8.77
CA THR A 133 17.61 13.89 9.29
C THR A 133 17.81 15.34 8.88
N GLY A 134 16.96 15.88 8.00
CA GLY A 134 17.08 17.24 7.43
C GLY A 134 18.28 17.43 6.50
N LYS A 135 18.88 16.35 5.97
CA LYS A 135 20.07 16.39 5.10
C LYS A 135 19.96 15.40 3.93
N THR A 136 18.75 15.18 3.41
CA THR A 136 18.50 14.22 2.33
C THR A 136 18.30 14.99 1.02
N LEU A 137 18.90 14.49 -0.07
CA LEU A 137 18.61 14.91 -1.43
C LEU A 137 17.57 13.96 -2.02
N TYR A 138 16.42 14.49 -2.39
CA TYR A 138 15.36 13.78 -3.12
C TYR A 138 15.45 14.16 -4.59
N VAL A 139 15.57 13.17 -5.47
CA VAL A 139 15.49 13.34 -6.93
C VAL A 139 14.19 12.70 -7.37
N LEU A 140 13.29 13.50 -7.92
CA LEU A 140 11.94 13.11 -8.33
C LEU A 140 11.81 13.36 -9.84
N ASP A 141 11.42 12.33 -10.55
CA ASP A 141 11.23 12.37 -12.00
C ASP A 141 9.73 12.25 -12.31
N GLU A 142 9.16 13.29 -12.90
CA GLU A 142 7.72 13.42 -13.23
C GLU A 142 6.77 13.00 -12.10
N PRO A 143 6.94 13.49 -10.85
CA PRO A 143 6.13 13.03 -9.72
C PRO A 143 4.65 13.41 -9.84
N THR A 144 4.28 14.35 -10.73
CA THR A 144 2.89 14.76 -10.95
C THR A 144 2.18 13.96 -12.04
N THR A 145 2.88 13.04 -12.72
CA THR A 145 2.30 12.24 -13.81
C THR A 145 1.06 11.45 -13.34
N GLY A 146 -0.05 11.65 -14.06
CA GLY A 146 -1.32 10.99 -13.78
C GLY A 146 -2.09 11.54 -12.58
N LEU A 147 -1.68 12.69 -12.03
CA LEU A 147 -2.39 13.39 -10.97
C LEU A 147 -3.39 14.41 -11.51
N HIS A 148 -4.51 14.52 -10.81
CA HIS A 148 -5.43 15.64 -10.99
C HIS A 148 -4.86 16.91 -10.32
N PHE A 149 -5.24 18.12 -10.76
CA PHE A 149 -4.75 19.39 -10.22
C PHE A 149 -4.81 19.51 -8.70
N HIS A 150 -5.88 18.99 -8.09
CA HIS A 150 -6.02 18.96 -6.64
C HIS A 150 -4.89 18.14 -5.96
N ASP A 151 -4.58 16.97 -6.51
CA ASP A 151 -3.56 16.08 -5.96
C ASP A 151 -2.15 16.64 -6.16
N VAL A 152 -1.93 17.36 -7.28
CA VAL A 152 -0.68 18.11 -7.51
C VAL A 152 -0.47 19.15 -6.41
N SER A 153 -1.51 19.91 -6.07
CA SER A 153 -1.45 20.91 -4.99
C SER A 153 -1.10 20.27 -3.64
N MET A 154 -1.69 19.12 -3.32
CA MET A 154 -1.36 18.35 -2.13
C MET A 154 0.11 17.89 -2.14
N LEU A 155 0.57 17.34 -3.26
CA LEU A 155 1.96 16.89 -3.43
C LEU A 155 2.95 18.04 -3.26
N LEU A 156 2.67 19.20 -3.83
CA LEU A 156 3.50 20.41 -3.66
C LEU A 156 3.58 20.85 -2.20
N SER A 157 2.49 20.72 -1.44
CA SER A 157 2.50 21.01 -0.01
C SER A 157 3.42 20.06 0.78
N VAL A 158 3.48 18.81 0.34
CA VAL A 158 4.39 17.79 0.91
C VAL A 158 5.84 18.13 0.58
N PHE A 159 6.14 18.53 -0.66
CA PHE A 159 7.49 18.96 -1.04
C PHE A 159 7.97 20.16 -0.22
N LYS A 160 7.08 21.13 0.01
CA LYS A 160 7.40 22.26 0.86
C LYS A 160 7.72 21.84 2.30
N LYS A 161 6.95 20.93 2.89
CA LYS A 161 7.23 20.37 4.22
C LYS A 161 8.60 19.68 4.28
N LEU A 162 8.99 18.94 3.22
CA LEU A 162 10.31 18.32 3.15
C LEU A 162 11.43 19.36 3.07
N GLN A 163 11.25 20.42 2.27
CA GLN A 163 12.19 21.51 2.14
C GLN A 163 12.34 22.27 3.49
N ASP A 164 11.23 22.59 4.14
CA ASP A 164 11.20 23.27 5.43
C ASP A 164 11.89 22.44 6.54
N ALA A 165 11.89 21.11 6.39
CA ALA A 165 12.62 20.19 7.26
C ALA A 165 14.14 20.13 6.96
N GLY A 166 14.66 20.96 6.06
CA GLY A 166 16.09 21.09 5.73
C GLY A 166 16.58 20.15 4.63
N ASN A 167 15.68 19.46 3.91
CA ASN A 167 16.05 18.59 2.80
C ASN A 167 16.17 19.38 1.49
N THR A 168 16.87 18.80 0.51
CA THR A 168 16.98 19.33 -0.83
C THR A 168 16.13 18.48 -1.80
N LEU A 169 15.34 19.14 -2.64
CA LEU A 169 14.54 18.47 -3.66
C LEU A 169 15.01 18.91 -5.05
N LEU A 170 15.24 17.94 -5.91
CA LEU A 170 15.46 18.12 -7.35
C LEU A 170 14.28 17.47 -8.07
N ILE A 171 13.47 18.26 -8.73
CA ILE A 171 12.25 17.81 -9.41
C ILE A 171 12.43 18.04 -10.91
N ILE A 172 12.21 16.99 -11.69
CA ILE A 172 12.18 17.02 -13.15
C ILE A 172 10.72 16.92 -13.55
N GLU A 173 10.18 17.92 -14.22
CA GLU A 173 8.79 17.98 -14.67
C GLU A 173 8.69 18.49 -16.09
N HIS A 174 7.69 18.00 -16.81
CA HIS A 174 7.33 18.49 -18.14
C HIS A 174 6.05 19.33 -18.12
N ASN A 175 5.22 19.17 -17.11
CA ASN A 175 4.02 19.98 -16.90
C ASN A 175 4.40 21.19 -16.02
N LEU A 176 4.38 22.37 -16.62
CA LEU A 176 4.78 23.64 -15.98
C LEU A 176 3.58 24.56 -15.68
N ASP A 177 2.34 24.07 -15.86
CA ASP A 177 1.09 24.83 -15.62
C ASP A 177 0.63 24.76 -14.15
#